data_b55a992c3d98d475252f11a4c6301542
#
_entry.id   b55a992c3d98d475252f11a4c6301542
#
_cell.length_a   1.000
_cell.length_b   1.000
_cell.length_c   1.000
_cell.angle_alpha   90.00
_cell.angle_beta   90.00
_cell.angle_gamma   90.00
#
_symmetry.space_group_name_H-M   'P 1'
#
loop_
_entity.id
_entity.type
_entity.pdbx_description
1 polymer ?
#
loop_
_entity_poly.entity_id
_entity_poly.type
_entity_poly.pdbx_seq_one_letter_code
_entity_poly.pdbx_strand_id
1 'polypeptide(L)'
;TPRVRVALDPETALEAIETMGYPVVLKPAVGSWGRLLARVNDRDAAEAIVEHKSTLGSVQHGVFYIQEHVNKPGRDLRVFVIGTSPIAAIERRSEHWITNTARGGQAAGFRITPEIDDLCRRTARAMAGQAGALLAIDLLETEEGRALVSEVNHTMEFRNSIATTGVDIPARMVDYVLGIAERRSLNRASQAAAIAPTSFPSGSVGVA
;
A
#
# COMPACT_ATOMS: atom_id res chain seq x y z
N THR A 1 4.74 -7.11 -8.14
CA THR A 1 3.82 -6.09 -8.67
C THR A 1 3.47 -6.42 -10.11
N PRO A 2 2.30 -5.99 -10.62
CA PRO A 2 2.03 -5.96 -12.04
C PRO A 2 3.07 -5.12 -12.80
N ARG A 3 3.21 -5.32 -14.10
CA ARG A 3 4.03 -4.43 -14.94
C ARG A 3 3.37 -3.06 -15.01
N VAL A 4 4.18 -2.01 -14.90
CA VAL A 4 3.71 -0.60 -14.93
C VAL A 4 4.59 0.22 -15.85
N ARG A 5 3.96 1.17 -16.55
CA ARG A 5 4.62 2.28 -17.24
C ARG A 5 4.01 3.60 -16.76
N VAL A 6 4.80 4.64 -16.74
CA VAL A 6 4.34 6.00 -16.47
C VAL A 6 4.77 6.87 -17.64
N ALA A 7 3.82 7.63 -18.17
CA ALA A 7 4.06 8.60 -19.22
C ALA A 7 3.54 9.98 -18.78
N LEU A 8 4.13 11.05 -19.29
CA LEU A 8 3.83 12.43 -18.92
C LEU A 8 3.24 13.23 -20.07
N ASP A 9 3.05 12.60 -21.22
CA ASP A 9 2.42 13.17 -22.40
C ASP A 9 1.60 12.11 -23.14
N PRO A 10 0.65 12.53 -24.01
CA PRO A 10 -0.24 11.61 -24.73
C PRO A 10 0.48 10.66 -25.68
N GLU A 11 1.50 11.12 -26.39
CA GLU A 11 2.21 10.33 -27.40
C GLU A 11 2.95 9.16 -26.75
N THR A 12 3.76 9.44 -25.74
CA THR A 12 4.47 8.39 -24.97
C THR A 12 3.52 7.49 -24.18
N ALA A 13 2.33 7.99 -23.80
CA ALA A 13 1.31 7.14 -23.16
C ALA A 13 0.75 6.11 -24.14
N LEU A 14 0.43 6.50 -25.36
CA LEU A 14 -0.06 5.59 -26.41
C LEU A 14 1.03 4.58 -26.80
N GLU A 15 2.28 5.00 -26.97
CA GLU A 15 3.41 4.11 -27.24
C GLU A 15 3.60 3.08 -26.12
N ALA A 16 3.51 3.52 -24.87
CA ALA A 16 3.63 2.64 -23.71
C ALA A 16 2.51 1.60 -23.66
N ILE A 17 1.26 1.99 -23.97
CA ILE A 17 0.11 1.09 -24.03
C ILE A 17 0.32 0.03 -25.12
N GLU A 18 0.70 0.44 -26.33
CA GLU A 18 0.98 -0.47 -27.45
C GLU A 18 2.09 -1.48 -27.10
N THR A 19 3.18 -0.98 -26.50
CA THR A 19 4.31 -1.84 -26.08
C THR A 19 3.90 -2.84 -25.00
N MET A 20 3.02 -2.45 -24.08
CA MET A 20 2.52 -3.35 -23.02
C MET A 20 1.53 -4.39 -23.54
N GLY A 21 0.81 -4.06 -24.60
CA GLY A 21 -0.28 -4.87 -25.15
C GLY A 21 -1.59 -4.71 -24.38
N TYR A 22 -2.68 -5.14 -25.00
CA TYR A 22 -4.03 -5.03 -24.44
C TYR A 22 -4.49 -6.33 -23.76
N PRO A 23 -5.36 -6.22 -22.74
CA PRO A 23 -5.83 -5.01 -22.12
C PRO A 23 -4.84 -4.41 -21.12
N VAL A 24 -4.89 -3.09 -20.93
CA VAL A 24 -4.19 -2.37 -19.85
C VAL A 24 -5.19 -1.63 -18.95
N VAL A 25 -4.75 -1.22 -17.78
CA VAL A 25 -5.52 -0.39 -16.85
C VAL A 25 -4.86 0.96 -16.71
N LEU A 26 -5.57 2.02 -17.11
CA LEU A 26 -5.19 3.40 -16.78
C LEU A 26 -5.73 3.75 -15.39
N LYS A 27 -4.83 4.22 -14.53
CA LYS A 27 -5.15 4.69 -13.18
C LYS A 27 -4.88 6.19 -13.08
N PRO A 28 -5.68 6.95 -12.30
CA PRO A 28 -5.28 8.31 -11.95
C PRO A 28 -4.06 8.28 -11.03
N ALA A 29 -3.16 9.24 -11.16
CA ALA A 29 -1.99 9.38 -10.27
C ALA A 29 -2.42 9.66 -8.82
N VAL A 30 -3.56 10.35 -8.64
CA VAL A 30 -4.20 10.62 -7.36
C VAL A 30 -5.66 10.18 -7.46
N GLY A 31 -6.08 9.29 -6.58
CA GLY A 31 -7.45 8.78 -6.58
C GLY A 31 -7.66 7.75 -5.47
N SER A 32 -8.93 7.39 -5.25
CA SER A 32 -9.30 6.39 -4.26
C SER A 32 -10.59 5.67 -4.67
N TRP A 33 -10.89 4.55 -4.02
CA TRP A 33 -12.12 3.77 -4.16
C TRP A 33 -12.39 3.25 -5.58
N GLY A 34 -11.37 3.01 -6.37
CA GLY A 34 -11.52 2.51 -7.74
C GLY A 34 -12.20 3.50 -8.69
N ARG A 35 -12.17 4.82 -8.38
CA ARG A 35 -12.71 5.86 -9.27
C ARG A 35 -11.71 6.16 -10.38
N LEU A 36 -12.25 6.52 -11.55
CA LEU A 36 -11.46 6.92 -12.73
C LEU A 36 -10.47 5.85 -13.23
N LEU A 37 -10.69 4.58 -12.85
CA LEU A 37 -9.99 3.46 -13.47
C LEU A 37 -10.64 3.16 -14.82
N ALA A 38 -9.81 3.00 -15.84
CA ALA A 38 -10.26 2.59 -17.16
C ALA A 38 -9.51 1.33 -17.62
N ARG A 39 -10.26 0.28 -17.98
CA ARG A 39 -9.69 -0.87 -18.68
C ARG A 39 -9.75 -0.56 -20.18
N VAL A 40 -8.59 -0.49 -20.80
CA VAL A 40 -8.39 -0.18 -22.20
C VAL A 40 -8.15 -1.48 -22.95
N ASN A 41 -9.04 -1.84 -23.84
CA ASN A 41 -9.05 -3.15 -24.49
C ASN A 41 -8.44 -3.14 -25.91
N ASP A 42 -8.33 -1.95 -26.52
CA ASP A 42 -7.87 -1.75 -27.88
C ASP A 42 -7.32 -0.33 -28.07
N ARG A 43 -6.80 -0.09 -29.27
CA ARG A 43 -6.19 1.20 -29.65
C ARG A 43 -7.19 2.35 -29.68
N ASP A 44 -8.38 2.13 -30.21
CA ASP A 44 -9.38 3.21 -30.33
C ASP A 44 -9.79 3.69 -28.94
N ALA A 45 -9.99 2.76 -27.99
CA ALA A 45 -10.25 3.09 -26.59
C ALA A 45 -9.07 3.80 -25.93
N ALA A 46 -7.82 3.44 -26.27
CA ALA A 46 -6.63 4.10 -25.75
C ALA A 46 -6.57 5.57 -26.21
N GLU A 47 -6.72 5.81 -27.51
CA GLU A 47 -6.70 7.16 -28.10
C GLU A 47 -7.79 8.03 -27.49
N ALA A 48 -9.04 7.54 -27.42
CA ALA A 48 -10.17 8.28 -26.86
C ALA A 48 -9.95 8.66 -25.37
N ILE A 49 -9.45 7.74 -24.54
CA ILE A 49 -9.23 8.01 -23.11
C ILE A 49 -8.04 8.93 -22.88
N VAL A 50 -6.96 8.76 -23.64
CA VAL A 50 -5.76 9.61 -23.54
C VAL A 50 -6.12 11.04 -23.96
N GLU A 51 -6.83 11.23 -25.08
CA GLU A 51 -7.32 12.53 -25.54
C GLU A 51 -8.24 13.19 -24.49
N HIS A 52 -9.22 12.45 -23.97
CA HIS A 52 -10.14 12.95 -22.95
C HIS A 52 -9.39 13.44 -21.70
N LYS A 53 -8.43 12.66 -21.20
CA LYS A 53 -7.63 13.02 -20.03
C LYS A 53 -6.75 14.24 -20.28
N SER A 54 -6.19 14.39 -21.47
CA SER A 54 -5.31 15.49 -21.83
C SER A 54 -6.09 16.79 -22.03
N THR A 55 -7.29 16.72 -22.63
CA THR A 55 -8.07 17.88 -23.01
C THR A 55 -8.93 18.42 -21.88
N LEU A 56 -9.61 17.54 -21.13
CA LEU A 56 -10.59 17.92 -20.10
C LEU A 56 -10.07 17.69 -18.68
N GLY A 57 -8.94 17.01 -18.53
CA GLY A 57 -8.36 16.70 -17.23
C GLY A 57 -7.62 17.89 -16.61
N SER A 58 -7.45 17.85 -15.28
CA SER A 58 -6.51 18.72 -14.59
C SER A 58 -5.06 18.32 -14.86
N VAL A 59 -4.08 19.13 -14.44
CA VAL A 59 -2.64 18.82 -14.58
C VAL A 59 -2.29 17.40 -14.08
N GLN A 60 -2.95 16.93 -13.02
CA GLN A 60 -2.73 15.57 -12.51
C GLN A 60 -3.18 14.46 -13.49
N HIS A 61 -4.12 14.75 -14.38
CA HIS A 61 -4.55 13.82 -15.41
C HIS A 61 -3.56 13.67 -16.55
N GLY A 62 -2.62 14.61 -16.70
CA GLY A 62 -1.48 14.51 -17.62
C GLY A 62 -0.43 13.47 -17.17
N VAL A 63 -0.56 12.90 -15.97
CA VAL A 63 0.23 11.74 -15.57
C VAL A 63 -0.56 10.47 -15.90
N PHE A 64 -0.03 9.69 -16.84
CA PHE A 64 -0.62 8.44 -17.30
C PHE A 64 0.06 7.27 -16.58
N TYR A 65 -0.61 6.73 -15.55
CA TYR A 65 -0.18 5.52 -14.89
C TYR A 65 -0.85 4.32 -15.58
N ILE A 66 -0.06 3.54 -16.29
CA ILE A 66 -0.48 2.45 -17.15
C ILE A 66 -0.02 1.14 -16.51
N GLN A 67 -0.97 0.29 -16.15
CA GLN A 67 -0.69 -1.01 -15.55
C GLN A 67 -1.22 -2.13 -16.43
N GLU A 68 -0.50 -3.25 -16.55
CA GLU A 68 -1.05 -4.44 -17.19
C GLU A 68 -2.35 -4.87 -16.51
N HIS A 69 -3.32 -5.33 -17.28
CA HIS A 69 -4.51 -5.92 -16.71
C HIS A 69 -4.19 -7.32 -16.17
N VAL A 70 -4.36 -7.50 -14.87
CA VAL A 70 -4.22 -8.80 -14.24
C VAL A 70 -5.57 -9.50 -14.30
N ASN A 71 -5.65 -10.63 -15.02
CA ASN A 71 -6.83 -11.46 -15.00
C ASN A 71 -6.90 -12.17 -13.64
N LYS A 72 -7.96 -11.87 -12.88
CA LYS A 72 -8.12 -12.30 -11.51
C LYS A 72 -9.43 -13.09 -11.33
N PRO A 73 -9.52 -14.03 -10.38
CA PRO A 73 -10.69 -14.89 -10.19
C PRO A 73 -11.87 -14.17 -9.51
N GLY A 74 -12.24 -12.96 -10.00
CA GLY A 74 -13.37 -12.18 -9.48
C GLY A 74 -13.18 -11.62 -8.07
N ARG A 75 -11.94 -11.63 -7.55
CA ARG A 75 -11.59 -11.08 -6.23
C ARG A 75 -10.25 -10.36 -6.22
N ASP A 76 -10.03 -9.59 -5.19
CA ASP A 76 -8.72 -9.13 -4.73
C ASP A 76 -8.63 -9.26 -3.20
N LEU A 77 -7.44 -9.06 -2.65
CA LEU A 77 -7.20 -9.17 -1.23
C LEU A 77 -6.74 -7.83 -0.67
N ARG A 78 -7.21 -7.50 0.54
CA ARG A 78 -6.65 -6.41 1.35
C ARG A 78 -6.09 -7.00 2.63
N VAL A 79 -4.79 -6.80 2.85
CA VAL A 79 -4.06 -7.29 4.02
C VAL A 79 -3.68 -6.11 4.90
N PHE A 80 -4.07 -6.18 6.18
CA PHE A 80 -3.73 -5.18 7.19
C PHE A 80 -2.43 -5.57 7.86
N VAL A 81 -1.45 -4.66 7.84
CA VAL A 81 -0.11 -4.88 8.37
C VAL A 81 0.20 -3.84 9.44
N ILE A 82 0.64 -4.28 10.60
CA ILE A 82 1.08 -3.43 11.71
C ILE A 82 2.54 -3.71 12.02
N GLY A 83 3.35 -2.68 11.94
CA GLY A 83 4.81 -2.86 11.90
C GLY A 83 5.20 -3.59 10.61
N THR A 84 5.75 -4.78 10.73
CA THR A 84 6.04 -5.68 9.61
C THR A 84 5.16 -6.93 9.62
N SER A 85 4.14 -6.99 10.49
CA SER A 85 3.33 -8.19 10.71
C SER A 85 1.95 -8.06 10.10
N PRO A 86 1.54 -8.90 9.15
CA PRO A 86 0.17 -9.05 8.72
C PRO A 86 -0.69 -9.55 9.88
N ILE A 87 -1.79 -8.86 10.19
CA ILE A 87 -2.64 -9.15 11.35
C ILE A 87 -4.03 -9.63 10.96
N ALA A 88 -4.52 -9.23 9.79
CA ALA A 88 -5.83 -9.59 9.28
C ALA A 88 -5.85 -9.41 7.76
N ALA A 89 -6.73 -10.13 7.08
CA ALA A 89 -6.98 -9.96 5.66
C ALA A 89 -8.46 -10.16 5.33
N ILE A 90 -8.91 -9.46 4.31
CA ILE A 90 -10.21 -9.67 3.68
C ILE A 90 -10.03 -9.94 2.19
N GLU A 91 -10.90 -10.75 1.63
CA GLU A 91 -11.14 -10.79 0.20
C GLU A 91 -12.31 -9.87 -0.16
N ARG A 92 -12.21 -9.23 -1.32
CA ARG A 92 -13.28 -8.41 -1.89
C ARG A 92 -13.70 -9.04 -3.21
N ARG A 93 -14.94 -9.50 -3.29
CA ARG A 93 -15.50 -10.20 -4.47
C ARG A 93 -16.49 -9.30 -5.22
N SER A 94 -16.45 -9.35 -6.54
CA SER A 94 -17.40 -8.69 -7.42
C SER A 94 -17.43 -9.38 -8.77
N GLU A 95 -18.58 -9.36 -9.45
CA GLU A 95 -18.69 -9.74 -10.87
C GLU A 95 -18.02 -8.72 -11.79
N HIS A 96 -17.89 -7.48 -11.30
CA HIS A 96 -17.16 -6.42 -12.01
C HIS A 96 -15.65 -6.57 -11.82
N TRP A 97 -14.86 -6.24 -12.85
CA TRP A 97 -13.40 -6.32 -12.78
C TRP A 97 -12.77 -5.41 -11.69
N ILE A 98 -13.47 -4.34 -11.28
CA ILE A 98 -13.13 -3.56 -10.08
C ILE A 98 -13.87 -4.17 -8.90
N THR A 99 -13.15 -4.75 -7.96
CA THR A 99 -13.68 -5.50 -6.82
C THR A 99 -13.85 -4.66 -5.55
N ASN A 100 -13.60 -3.36 -5.65
CA ASN A 100 -13.65 -2.44 -4.52
C ASN A 100 -15.03 -2.41 -3.84
N THR A 101 -15.08 -2.47 -2.50
CA THR A 101 -16.35 -2.45 -1.73
C THR A 101 -17.17 -1.19 -1.94
N ALA A 102 -16.52 -0.04 -2.20
CA ALA A 102 -17.21 1.20 -2.57
C ALA A 102 -17.98 1.12 -3.89
N ARG A 103 -17.76 0.08 -4.70
CA ARG A 103 -18.48 -0.22 -5.94
C ARG A 103 -19.39 -1.45 -5.85
N GLY A 104 -19.77 -1.83 -4.64
CA GLY A 104 -20.65 -2.97 -4.40
C GLY A 104 -19.96 -4.32 -4.23
N GLY A 105 -18.63 -4.34 -4.16
CA GLY A 105 -17.88 -5.55 -3.84
C GLY A 105 -18.22 -6.05 -2.43
N GLN A 106 -18.38 -7.36 -2.29
CA GLN A 106 -18.61 -8.02 -1.00
C GLN A 106 -17.29 -8.35 -0.32
N ALA A 107 -17.19 -8.03 0.98
CA ALA A 107 -16.02 -8.36 1.78
C ALA A 107 -16.28 -9.60 2.64
N ALA A 108 -15.30 -10.51 2.69
CA ALA A 108 -15.28 -11.65 3.58
C ALA A 108 -13.90 -11.80 4.22
N GLY A 109 -13.82 -12.41 5.41
CA GLY A 109 -12.55 -12.70 6.06
C GLY A 109 -11.71 -13.66 5.20
N PHE A 110 -10.41 -13.39 5.12
CA PHE A 110 -9.47 -14.22 4.37
C PHE A 110 -8.36 -14.73 5.29
N ARG A 111 -8.08 -16.04 5.23
CA ARG A 111 -6.98 -16.63 6.00
C ARG A 111 -5.65 -16.35 5.28
N ILE A 112 -4.77 -15.63 5.95
CA ILE A 112 -3.44 -15.29 5.43
C ILE A 112 -2.63 -16.59 5.25
N THR A 113 -2.18 -16.86 4.03
CA THR A 113 -1.28 -17.98 3.73
C THR A 113 0.17 -17.60 4.04
N PRO A 114 1.10 -18.58 4.19
CA PRO A 114 2.52 -18.28 4.39
C PRO A 114 3.12 -17.42 3.28
N GLU A 115 2.71 -17.62 2.04
CA GLU A 115 3.19 -16.85 0.87
C GLU A 115 2.73 -15.39 0.92
N ILE A 116 1.47 -15.16 1.32
CA ILE A 116 0.92 -13.81 1.49
C ILE A 116 1.55 -13.11 2.70
N ASP A 117 1.76 -13.85 3.81
CA ASP A 117 2.46 -13.33 4.99
C ASP A 117 3.87 -12.84 4.61
N ASP A 118 4.67 -13.69 3.96
CA ASP A 118 6.01 -13.32 3.52
C ASP A 118 6.02 -12.13 2.55
N LEU A 119 5.14 -12.14 1.55
CA LEU A 119 5.00 -11.03 0.60
C LEU A 119 4.70 -9.71 1.30
N CYS A 120 3.73 -9.71 2.23
CA CYS A 120 3.34 -8.50 2.95
C CYS A 120 4.44 -8.02 3.91
N ARG A 121 5.16 -8.92 4.59
CA ARG A 121 6.32 -8.57 5.43
C ARG A 121 7.44 -7.93 4.63
N ARG A 122 7.78 -8.49 3.47
CA ARG A 122 8.79 -7.91 2.56
C ARG A 122 8.34 -6.55 2.05
N THR A 123 7.07 -6.41 1.67
CA THR A 123 6.49 -5.14 1.23
C THR A 123 6.57 -4.08 2.33
N ALA A 124 6.17 -4.41 3.56
CA ALA A 124 6.22 -3.47 4.68
C ALA A 124 7.66 -3.01 4.99
N ARG A 125 8.63 -3.93 4.94
CA ARG A 125 10.05 -3.59 5.12
C ARG A 125 10.59 -2.70 3.99
N ALA A 126 10.19 -2.96 2.76
CA ALA A 126 10.58 -2.15 1.61
C ALA A 126 10.03 -0.72 1.69
N MET A 127 8.81 -0.56 2.24
CA MET A 127 8.15 0.75 2.37
C MET A 127 8.62 1.56 3.59
N ALA A 128 8.92 0.90 4.71
CA ALA A 128 9.13 1.57 6.00
C ALA A 128 10.31 1.02 6.83
N GLY A 129 11.17 0.23 6.23
CA GLY A 129 12.33 -0.36 6.91
C GLY A 129 11.94 -1.41 7.95
N GLN A 130 12.87 -1.71 8.86
CA GLN A 130 12.69 -2.77 9.87
C GLN A 130 11.62 -2.44 10.92
N ALA A 131 11.38 -1.17 11.21
CA ALA A 131 10.32 -0.75 12.12
C ALA A 131 8.93 -1.03 11.55
N GLY A 132 8.80 -1.03 10.22
CA GLY A 132 7.51 -1.16 9.55
C GLY A 132 6.63 0.07 9.75
N ALA A 133 5.34 -0.08 9.39
CA ALA A 133 4.35 0.99 9.48
C ALA A 133 2.94 0.41 9.68
N LEU A 134 1.95 1.29 9.74
CA LEU A 134 0.53 0.94 9.65
C LEU A 134 0.14 0.95 8.17
N LEU A 135 -0.10 -0.21 7.58
CA LEU A 135 -0.33 -0.34 6.14
C LEU A 135 -1.54 -1.21 5.83
N ALA A 136 -2.30 -0.84 4.80
CA ALA A 136 -3.19 -1.74 4.10
C ALA A 136 -2.61 -2.04 2.71
N ILE A 137 -2.32 -3.31 2.44
CA ILE A 137 -1.72 -3.77 1.19
C ILE A 137 -2.79 -4.43 0.35
N ASP A 138 -3.04 -3.89 -0.83
CA ASP A 138 -3.97 -4.47 -1.80
C ASP A 138 -3.22 -5.40 -2.75
N LEU A 139 -3.68 -6.65 -2.82
CA LEU A 139 -3.08 -7.70 -3.65
C LEU A 139 -4.05 -8.11 -4.75
N LEU A 140 -3.54 -8.23 -5.96
CA LEU A 140 -4.20 -8.91 -7.06
C LEU A 140 -3.72 -10.36 -7.08
N GLU A 141 -4.64 -11.30 -7.23
CA GLU A 141 -4.32 -12.71 -7.39
C GLU A 141 -4.46 -13.07 -8.88
N THR A 142 -3.45 -13.69 -9.46
CA THR A 142 -3.53 -14.18 -10.85
C THR A 142 -4.32 -15.48 -10.91
N GLU A 143 -4.72 -15.92 -12.11
CA GLU A 143 -5.39 -17.22 -12.30
C GLU A 143 -4.55 -18.40 -11.84
N GLU A 144 -3.21 -18.26 -11.88
CA GLU A 144 -2.26 -19.26 -11.39
C GLU A 144 -2.05 -19.20 -9.87
N GLY A 145 -2.80 -18.35 -9.17
CA GLY A 145 -2.74 -18.21 -7.70
C GLY A 145 -1.57 -17.37 -7.19
N ARG A 146 -0.83 -16.65 -8.03
CA ARG A 146 0.23 -15.74 -7.56
C ARG A 146 -0.36 -14.42 -7.06
N ALA A 147 0.07 -13.99 -5.88
CA ALA A 147 -0.28 -12.69 -5.35
C ALA A 147 0.70 -11.60 -5.83
N LEU A 148 0.16 -10.49 -6.34
CA LEU A 148 0.89 -9.32 -6.82
C LEU A 148 0.49 -8.10 -5.99
N VAL A 149 1.44 -7.36 -5.45
CA VAL A 149 1.16 -6.08 -4.75
C VAL A 149 0.70 -5.06 -5.78
N SER A 150 -0.53 -4.59 -5.63
CA SER A 150 -1.14 -3.57 -6.50
C SER A 150 -1.00 -2.17 -5.90
N GLU A 151 -1.19 -2.05 -4.59
CA GLU A 151 -1.22 -0.76 -3.90
C GLU A 151 -0.85 -0.93 -2.42
N VAL A 152 -0.19 0.07 -1.86
CA VAL A 152 0.12 0.14 -0.43
C VAL A 152 -0.42 1.45 0.13
N ASN A 153 -1.40 1.34 1.03
CA ASN A 153 -2.07 2.48 1.65
C ASN A 153 -1.54 2.69 3.08
N HIS A 154 -1.06 3.91 3.37
CA HIS A 154 -0.66 4.31 4.73
C HIS A 154 -1.85 4.70 5.60
N THR A 155 -2.99 5.02 5.00
CA THR A 155 -4.26 5.25 5.70
C THR A 155 -5.13 4.02 5.54
N MET A 156 -5.19 3.20 6.59
CA MET A 156 -6.00 1.98 6.56
C MET A 156 -7.49 2.33 6.62
N GLU A 157 -8.27 1.88 5.63
CA GLU A 157 -9.72 1.82 5.74
C GLU A 157 -10.10 0.39 6.15
N PHE A 158 -10.53 0.22 7.40
CA PHE A 158 -10.79 -1.09 8.01
C PHE A 158 -12.20 -1.25 8.57
N ARG A 159 -13.08 -0.26 8.43
CA ARG A 159 -14.44 -0.25 9.04
C ARG A 159 -15.18 -1.57 8.87
N ASN A 160 -15.23 -2.09 7.64
CA ASN A 160 -15.94 -3.32 7.32
C ASN A 160 -15.12 -4.58 7.62
N SER A 161 -13.86 -4.44 8.03
CA SER A 161 -12.94 -5.57 8.20
C SER A 161 -12.92 -6.11 9.61
N ILE A 162 -13.32 -5.31 10.61
CA ILE A 162 -13.34 -5.73 12.02
C ILE A 162 -14.37 -6.86 12.20
N ALA A 163 -15.60 -6.66 11.73
CA ALA A 163 -16.66 -7.66 11.86
C ALA A 163 -16.37 -8.93 11.05
N THR A 164 -15.77 -8.79 9.85
CA THR A 164 -15.49 -9.93 8.97
C THR A 164 -14.28 -10.77 9.41
N THR A 165 -13.29 -10.16 10.07
CA THR A 165 -12.06 -10.85 10.49
C THR A 165 -12.06 -11.22 11.96
N GLY A 166 -12.89 -10.59 12.79
CA GLY A 166 -12.88 -10.73 14.25
C GLY A 166 -11.64 -10.10 14.93
N VAL A 167 -10.83 -9.34 14.18
CA VAL A 167 -9.60 -8.72 14.69
C VAL A 167 -9.89 -7.26 15.05
N ASP A 168 -9.58 -6.88 16.29
CA ASP A 168 -9.60 -5.48 16.74
C ASP A 168 -8.38 -4.73 16.17
N ILE A 169 -8.52 -4.29 14.92
CA ILE A 169 -7.47 -3.57 14.20
C ILE A 169 -7.11 -2.25 14.93
N PRO A 170 -8.08 -1.42 15.39
CA PRO A 170 -7.79 -0.22 16.17
C PRO A 170 -6.94 -0.47 17.41
N ALA A 171 -7.28 -1.46 18.22
CA ALA A 171 -6.49 -1.79 19.42
C ALA A 171 -5.05 -2.14 19.06
N ARG A 172 -4.85 -2.97 18.03
CA ARG A 172 -3.51 -3.32 17.53
C ARG A 172 -2.72 -2.10 17.03
N MET A 173 -3.39 -1.13 16.40
CA MET A 173 -2.75 0.12 15.97
C MET A 173 -2.28 0.95 17.17
N VAL A 174 -3.12 1.09 18.19
CA VAL A 174 -2.79 1.81 19.44
C VAL A 174 -1.60 1.16 20.14
N ASP A 175 -1.63 -0.16 20.35
CA ASP A 175 -0.53 -0.91 20.96
C ASP A 175 0.80 -0.68 20.24
N TYR A 176 0.78 -0.71 18.90
CA TYR A 176 1.97 -0.48 18.11
C TYR A 176 2.53 0.96 18.28
N VAL A 177 1.65 1.97 18.26
CA VAL A 177 2.05 3.38 18.44
C VAL A 177 2.62 3.61 19.84
N LEU A 178 1.97 3.08 20.89
CA LEU A 178 2.46 3.15 22.27
C LEU A 178 3.83 2.48 22.41
N GLY A 179 4.01 1.28 21.86
CA GLY A 179 5.29 0.59 21.88
C GLY A 179 6.41 1.34 21.14
N ILE A 180 6.11 2.13 20.09
CA ILE A 180 7.10 3.02 19.46
C ILE A 180 7.45 4.18 20.40
N ALA A 181 6.46 4.80 21.03
CA ALA A 181 6.67 5.93 21.95
C ALA A 181 7.54 5.52 23.15
N GLU A 182 7.28 4.37 23.75
CA GLU A 182 8.07 3.80 24.85
C GLU A 182 9.52 3.55 24.45
N ARG A 183 9.76 2.88 23.32
CA ARG A 183 11.13 2.65 22.80
C ARG A 183 11.88 3.94 22.55
N ARG A 184 11.22 4.97 22.01
CA ARG A 184 11.85 6.28 21.79
C ARG A 184 12.18 6.98 23.11
N SER A 185 11.32 6.87 24.12
CA SER A 185 11.56 7.43 25.45
C SER A 185 12.78 6.78 26.12
N LEU A 186 12.86 5.44 26.08
CA LEU A 186 13.99 4.69 26.61
C LEU A 186 15.31 5.03 25.91
N ASN A 187 15.29 5.13 24.57
CA ASN A 187 16.49 5.51 23.81
C ASN A 187 16.97 6.93 24.14
N ARG A 188 16.04 7.89 24.32
CA ARG A 188 16.38 9.26 24.75
C ARG A 188 16.99 9.28 26.16
N ALA A 189 16.41 8.54 27.10
CA ALA A 189 16.93 8.43 28.45
C ALA A 189 18.35 7.82 28.47
N SER A 190 18.59 6.76 27.68
CA SER A 190 19.90 6.13 27.56
C SER A 190 20.94 7.06 26.93
N GLN A 191 20.58 7.83 25.91
CA GLN A 191 21.46 8.83 25.30
C GLN A 191 21.78 9.97 26.28
N ALA A 192 20.80 10.46 27.03
CA ALA A 192 21.01 11.50 28.04
C ALA A 192 21.95 11.02 29.16
N ALA A 193 21.81 9.77 29.61
CA ALA A 193 22.69 9.16 30.61
C ALA A 193 24.13 8.99 30.09
N ALA A 194 24.30 8.68 28.79
CA ALA A 194 25.62 8.55 28.19
C ALA A 194 26.38 9.89 28.00
N ILE A 195 25.64 11.01 27.98
CA ILE A 195 26.19 12.37 27.81
C ILE A 195 26.44 13.06 29.18
N ALA A 196 25.91 12.50 30.28
CA ALA A 196 26.12 13.06 31.60
C ALA A 196 27.62 13.13 31.93
N PRO A 197 28.18 14.30 32.32
CA PRO A 197 29.60 14.40 32.66
C PRO A 197 29.91 13.52 33.86
N THR A 198 30.93 12.70 33.74
CA THR A 198 31.51 11.99 34.87
C THR A 198 31.95 13.04 35.87
N SER A 199 31.37 13.05 37.08
CA SER A 199 31.78 13.91 38.18
C SER A 199 33.24 13.63 38.49
N PHE A 200 34.11 14.64 38.28
CA PHE A 200 35.50 14.58 38.74
C PHE A 200 35.47 14.48 40.28
N PRO A 201 36.24 13.57 40.89
CA PRO A 201 36.39 13.55 42.33
C PRO A 201 37.02 14.90 42.78
N SER A 202 36.37 15.59 43.68
CA SER A 202 36.89 16.79 44.32
C SER A 202 38.15 16.41 45.09
N GLY A 203 39.32 16.67 44.51
CA GLY A 203 40.58 16.52 45.19
C GLY A 203 40.67 17.55 46.31
N SER A 204 40.68 17.11 47.56
CA SER A 204 41.03 17.91 48.72
C SER A 204 42.47 18.36 48.59
N VAL A 205 42.72 19.62 48.28
CA VAL A 205 44.04 20.23 48.41
C VAL A 205 44.23 20.49 49.90
N GLY A 206 45.02 19.65 50.57
CA GLY A 206 45.56 19.92 51.88
C GLY A 206 46.61 21.02 51.77
N VAL A 207 46.35 22.15 52.42
CA VAL A 207 47.35 23.23 52.66
C VAL A 207 48.12 22.83 53.90
N ALA A 208 49.42 22.62 53.72
CA ALA A 208 50.40 22.59 54.82
C ALA A 208 51.13 23.91 54.85
#